data_0d0ab7110437170bd88b35255c0f2b38
#
_entry.id   0d0ab7110437170bd88b35255c0f2b38
#
_cell.length_a   1.000
_cell.length_b   1.000
_cell.length_c   1.000
_cell.angle_alpha   90.00
_cell.angle_beta   90.00
_cell.angle_gamma   90.00
#
_symmetry.space_group_name_H-M   'P 1'
#
loop_
_entity.id
_entity.type
_entity.pdbx_description
1 polymer ?
#
loop_
_entity_poly.entity_id
_entity_poly.type
_entity_poly.pdbx_seq_one_letter_code
_entity_poly.pdbx_strand_id
1 'polypeptide(L)'
;MRNLTLKQFRAIQAIVSGGKIINAANVLGLSPPAVTIQLRQVEEEAGLALFDRTGDGMRPTAAGLAFVETARVIDERLRMLADQIDAIKGLRAGSLRLGVVSTAKYFAPRLMAAFMKEYPDIDMRLLIGNRAETIASLKNHDVDVVLMGRPTKDVPVRASAFGDHPLVIVAPPDHPLATTREIPKERIAEEHFLIREPGSGTRISLEIFFSEIPGRIDDLGVEMGSNETIKQAVMAGLGIAFISAHTIAAEVEWGRLVVLDVVGMPIRRQWFAVMRADRAISPAMQTFHDFLMRKGAMYLPLLGKLYSEAVGQ
;
A
#
# COMPACT_ATOMS: atom_id res chain seq x y z
N MET A 1 31.56 -15.41 9.22
CA MET A 1 30.32 -14.64 9.50
C MET A 1 30.08 -14.31 11.00
N ARG A 2 30.97 -14.74 11.90
CA ARG A 2 30.81 -14.49 13.35
C ARG A 2 31.16 -13.07 13.83
N ASN A 3 31.93 -12.32 12.99
CA ASN A 3 32.45 -11.00 13.36
C ASN A 3 31.71 -9.83 12.70
N LEU A 4 30.55 -10.09 12.09
CA LEU A 4 29.76 -9.06 11.43
C LEU A 4 29.11 -8.10 12.45
N THR A 5 29.15 -6.83 12.14
CA THR A 5 28.60 -5.77 12.99
C THR A 5 27.32 -5.20 12.41
N LEU A 6 26.45 -4.64 13.27
CA LEU A 6 25.23 -3.94 12.82
C LEU A 6 25.53 -2.79 11.85
N LYS A 7 26.71 -2.13 11.97
CA LYS A 7 27.12 -1.07 11.04
C LYS A 7 27.32 -1.62 9.63
N GLN A 8 27.88 -2.82 9.51
CA GLN A 8 28.09 -3.48 8.23
C GLN A 8 26.75 -3.90 7.60
N PHE A 9 25.82 -4.46 8.36
CA PHE A 9 24.47 -4.77 7.86
C PHE A 9 23.77 -3.52 7.32
N ARG A 10 23.81 -2.40 8.06
CA ARG A 10 23.24 -1.12 7.61
C ARG A 10 23.91 -0.56 6.37
N ALA A 11 25.25 -0.74 6.23
CA ALA A 11 25.95 -0.33 5.04
C ALA A 11 25.46 -1.08 3.79
N ILE A 12 25.29 -2.40 3.87
CA ILE A 12 24.79 -3.21 2.77
C ILE A 12 23.35 -2.82 2.40
N GLN A 13 22.46 -2.63 3.38
CA GLN A 13 21.10 -2.16 3.14
C GLN A 13 21.06 -0.79 2.44
N ALA A 14 21.89 0.16 2.88
CA ALA A 14 21.96 1.49 2.30
C ALA A 14 22.48 1.45 0.84
N ILE A 15 23.41 0.55 0.52
CA ILE A 15 23.90 0.37 -0.87
C ILE A 15 22.77 -0.14 -1.76
N VAL A 16 22.00 -1.15 -1.32
CA VAL A 16 20.88 -1.68 -2.09
C VAL A 16 19.80 -0.62 -2.31
N SER A 17 19.43 0.12 -1.26
CA SER A 17 18.40 1.16 -1.35
C SER A 17 18.83 2.36 -2.20
N GLY A 18 20.11 2.74 -2.12
CA GLY A 18 20.65 3.90 -2.83
C GLY A 18 21.16 3.61 -4.24
N GLY A 19 21.38 2.34 -4.59
CA GLY A 19 21.91 1.89 -5.87
C GLY A 19 23.38 2.28 -6.13
N LYS A 20 23.97 3.18 -5.34
CA LYS A 20 25.35 3.69 -5.46
C LYS A 20 25.98 3.90 -4.09
N ILE A 21 27.29 3.70 -3.99
CA ILE A 21 28.07 3.91 -2.75
C ILE A 21 27.90 5.34 -2.20
N ILE A 22 27.90 6.33 -3.08
CA ILE A 22 27.77 7.74 -2.69
C ILE A 22 26.41 8.03 -2.02
N ASN A 23 25.33 7.45 -2.52
CA ASN A 23 24.01 7.59 -1.95
C ASN A 23 23.91 6.91 -0.57
N ALA A 24 24.49 5.71 -0.44
CA ALA A 24 24.59 5.00 0.83
C ALA A 24 25.39 5.79 1.86
N ALA A 25 26.51 6.41 1.44
CA ALA A 25 27.33 7.24 2.30
C ALA A 25 26.54 8.45 2.85
N ASN A 26 25.79 9.13 1.99
CA ASN A 26 24.93 10.26 2.38
C ASN A 26 23.87 9.84 3.42
N VAL A 27 23.21 8.70 3.19
CA VAL A 27 22.17 8.17 4.12
C VAL A 27 22.76 7.81 5.48
N LEU A 28 23.99 7.28 5.49
CA LEU A 28 24.65 6.82 6.73
C LEU A 28 25.45 7.91 7.43
N GLY A 29 25.61 9.11 6.85
CA GLY A 29 26.48 10.14 7.38
C GLY A 29 27.95 9.74 7.38
N LEU A 30 28.38 8.93 6.39
CA LEU A 30 29.73 8.42 6.24
C LEU A 30 30.38 8.93 4.94
N SER A 31 31.72 8.79 4.85
CA SER A 31 32.40 9.01 3.58
C SER A 31 32.25 7.80 2.65
N PRO A 32 32.23 7.98 1.29
CA PRO A 32 32.17 6.87 0.35
C PRO A 32 33.28 5.81 0.54
N PRO A 33 34.54 6.19 0.84
CA PRO A 33 35.58 5.21 1.20
C PRO A 33 35.22 4.36 2.42
N ALA A 34 34.61 4.96 3.47
CA ALA A 34 34.22 4.23 4.67
C ALA A 34 33.15 3.18 4.37
N VAL A 35 32.14 3.51 3.52
CA VAL A 35 31.12 2.54 3.07
C VAL A 35 31.76 1.42 2.24
N THR A 36 32.73 1.76 1.37
CA THR A 36 33.46 0.77 0.56
C THR A 36 34.26 -0.20 1.43
N ILE A 37 34.89 0.29 2.51
CA ILE A 37 35.61 -0.56 3.47
C ILE A 37 34.63 -1.51 4.17
N GLN A 38 33.47 -1.01 4.62
CA GLN A 38 32.44 -1.85 5.25
C GLN A 38 31.98 -2.97 4.30
N LEU A 39 31.68 -2.63 3.04
CA LEU A 39 31.30 -3.61 2.03
C LEU A 39 32.38 -4.68 1.85
N ARG A 40 33.63 -4.25 1.63
CA ARG A 40 34.74 -5.17 1.41
C ARG A 40 34.94 -6.13 2.58
N GLN A 41 34.88 -5.64 3.82
CA GLN A 41 35.00 -6.48 5.01
C GLN A 41 33.89 -7.54 5.08
N VAL A 42 32.66 -7.19 4.67
CA VAL A 42 31.54 -8.15 4.62
C VAL A 42 31.78 -9.19 3.53
N GLU A 43 32.23 -8.79 2.33
CA GLU A 43 32.52 -9.69 1.23
C GLU A 43 33.68 -10.63 1.56
N GLU A 44 34.72 -10.14 2.23
CA GLU A 44 35.83 -10.95 2.73
C GLU A 44 35.37 -12.00 3.76
N GLU A 45 34.52 -11.59 4.72
CA GLU A 45 33.96 -12.50 5.73
C GLU A 45 32.97 -13.52 5.11
N ALA A 46 32.23 -13.12 4.08
CA ALA A 46 31.29 -13.97 3.36
C ALA A 46 31.99 -14.91 2.36
N GLY A 47 33.18 -14.55 1.91
CA GLY A 47 33.90 -15.26 0.84
C GLY A 47 33.25 -15.12 -0.54
N LEU A 48 32.30 -14.19 -0.71
CA LEU A 48 31.52 -13.98 -1.92
C LEU A 48 31.31 -12.48 -2.14
N ALA A 49 31.26 -12.06 -3.42
CA ALA A 49 30.81 -10.71 -3.78
C ALA A 49 29.30 -10.55 -3.48
N LEU A 50 28.96 -9.47 -2.80
CA LEU A 50 27.56 -9.12 -2.52
C LEU A 50 26.96 -8.23 -3.59
N PHE A 51 27.79 -7.58 -4.42
CA PHE A 51 27.34 -6.70 -5.49
C PHE A 51 28.14 -6.90 -6.76
N ASP A 52 27.42 -6.83 -7.88
CA ASP A 52 27.99 -6.63 -9.20
C ASP A 52 28.09 -5.12 -9.48
N ARG A 53 29.22 -4.65 -9.99
CA ARG A 53 29.39 -3.28 -10.45
C ARG A 53 28.90 -3.18 -11.89
N THR A 54 27.88 -2.37 -12.10
CA THR A 54 27.32 -2.06 -13.42
C THR A 54 27.60 -0.60 -13.79
N GLY A 55 27.46 -0.24 -15.06
CA GLY A 55 27.58 1.16 -15.50
C GLY A 55 26.62 2.12 -14.76
N ASP A 56 25.47 1.61 -14.29
CA ASP A 56 24.43 2.38 -13.59
C ASP A 56 24.58 2.35 -12.06
N GLY A 57 25.49 1.54 -11.50
CA GLY A 57 25.69 1.47 -10.05
C GLY A 57 26.02 0.09 -9.51
N MET A 58 25.49 -0.22 -8.33
CA MET A 58 25.69 -1.46 -7.59
C MET A 58 24.43 -2.33 -7.65
N ARG A 59 24.51 -3.49 -8.27
CA ARG A 59 23.41 -4.46 -8.34
C ARG A 59 23.68 -5.60 -7.35
N PRO A 60 22.74 -5.92 -6.44
CA PRO A 60 22.97 -7.01 -5.49
C PRO A 60 22.98 -8.37 -6.19
N THR A 61 23.94 -9.21 -5.80
CA THR A 61 24.00 -10.64 -6.15
C THR A 61 22.96 -11.43 -5.33
N ALA A 62 22.79 -12.71 -5.58
CA ALA A 62 21.96 -13.58 -4.74
C ALA A 62 22.43 -13.57 -3.26
N ALA A 63 23.76 -13.54 -3.03
CA ALA A 63 24.34 -13.40 -1.69
C ALA A 63 24.01 -12.02 -1.08
N GLY A 64 24.08 -10.94 -1.86
CA GLY A 64 23.70 -9.59 -1.45
C GLY A 64 22.24 -9.50 -1.05
N LEU A 65 21.33 -10.11 -1.82
CA LEU A 65 19.90 -10.15 -1.49
C LEU A 65 19.63 -10.90 -0.18
N ALA A 66 20.26 -12.07 0.02
CA ALA A 66 20.14 -12.83 1.27
C ALA A 66 20.66 -12.03 2.48
N PHE A 67 21.74 -11.27 2.26
CA PHE A 67 22.31 -10.41 3.30
C PHE A 67 21.37 -9.27 3.70
N VAL A 68 20.76 -8.61 2.71
CA VAL A 68 19.80 -7.53 2.94
C VAL A 68 18.55 -8.04 3.67
N GLU A 69 18.04 -9.19 3.28
CA GLU A 69 16.89 -9.81 3.95
C GLU A 69 17.21 -10.09 5.43
N THR A 70 18.37 -10.67 5.71
CA THR A 70 18.83 -10.90 7.08
C THR A 70 19.00 -9.59 7.85
N ALA A 71 19.56 -8.56 7.22
CA ALA A 71 19.77 -7.25 7.83
C ALA A 71 18.43 -6.60 8.24
N ARG A 72 17.40 -6.70 7.39
CA ARG A 72 16.04 -6.20 7.70
C ARG A 72 15.45 -6.89 8.91
N VAL A 73 15.58 -8.21 8.98
CA VAL A 73 15.09 -8.99 10.14
C VAL A 73 15.82 -8.58 11.43
N ILE A 74 17.13 -8.36 11.37
CA ILE A 74 17.92 -7.90 12.53
C ILE A 74 17.46 -6.51 12.99
N ASP A 75 17.37 -5.53 12.10
CA ASP A 75 16.92 -4.19 12.44
C ASP A 75 15.51 -4.18 13.03
N GLU A 76 14.63 -5.02 12.51
CA GLU A 76 13.30 -5.21 13.06
C GLU A 76 13.33 -5.77 14.50
N ARG A 77 14.13 -6.81 14.75
CA ARG A 77 14.26 -7.40 16.08
C ARG A 77 14.83 -6.42 17.11
N LEU A 78 15.78 -5.59 16.69
CA LEU A 78 16.32 -4.54 17.56
C LEU A 78 15.27 -3.48 17.90
N ARG A 79 14.44 -3.08 16.94
CA ARG A 79 13.34 -2.16 17.19
C ARG A 79 12.29 -2.76 18.13
N MET A 80 11.90 -4.01 17.91
CA MET A 80 10.98 -4.71 18.82
C MET A 80 11.52 -4.81 20.24
N LEU A 81 12.81 -5.03 20.40
CA LEU A 81 13.46 -5.02 21.71
C LEU A 81 13.38 -3.64 22.37
N ALA A 82 13.62 -2.56 21.62
CA ALA A 82 13.46 -1.20 22.12
C ALA A 82 12.02 -0.94 22.58
N ASP A 83 11.01 -1.28 21.76
CA ASP A 83 9.59 -1.15 22.11
C ASP A 83 9.23 -1.97 23.37
N GLN A 84 9.79 -3.18 23.54
CA GLN A 84 9.59 -4.00 24.74
C GLN A 84 10.23 -3.38 25.98
N ILE A 85 11.44 -2.84 25.85
CA ILE A 85 12.12 -2.16 26.95
C ILE A 85 11.32 -0.93 27.41
N ASP A 86 10.78 -0.15 26.47
CA ASP A 86 9.96 1.01 26.79
C ASP A 86 8.64 0.61 27.44
N ALA A 87 8.02 -0.47 27.01
CA ALA A 87 6.85 -1.05 27.67
C ALA A 87 7.13 -1.50 29.11
N ILE A 88 8.30 -2.12 29.36
CA ILE A 88 8.75 -2.52 30.71
C ILE A 88 8.96 -1.30 31.61
N LYS A 89 9.44 -0.18 31.07
CA LYS A 89 9.57 1.08 31.80
C LYS A 89 8.21 1.76 32.07
N GLY A 90 7.10 1.15 31.66
CA GLY A 90 5.75 1.72 31.79
C GLY A 90 5.46 2.84 30.80
N LEU A 91 6.33 3.06 29.84
CA LEU A 91 6.11 4.00 28.76
C LEU A 91 5.14 3.36 27.76
N ARG A 92 4.04 4.03 27.47
CA ARG A 92 3.13 3.64 26.34
C ARG A 92 3.71 4.06 24.99
N ALA A 93 5.03 4.18 24.94
CA ALA A 93 5.79 4.58 23.79
C ALA A 93 5.98 3.39 22.84
N GLY A 94 6.19 3.68 21.57
CA GLY A 94 6.47 2.70 20.53
C GLY A 94 6.48 3.34 19.16
N SER A 95 6.86 2.58 18.16
CA SER A 95 6.83 3.03 16.78
C SER A 95 5.94 2.12 15.94
N LEU A 96 5.19 2.70 14.99
CA LEU A 96 4.33 1.98 14.07
C LEU A 96 4.52 2.52 12.64
N ARG A 97 4.91 1.64 11.73
CA ARG A 97 4.99 1.95 10.30
C ARG A 97 3.74 1.39 9.61
N LEU A 98 2.85 2.29 9.23
CA LEU A 98 1.60 1.97 8.56
C LEU A 98 1.79 2.03 7.04
N GLY A 99 1.63 0.90 6.36
CA GLY A 99 1.53 0.83 4.91
C GLY A 99 0.06 0.93 4.48
N VAL A 100 -0.23 1.69 3.45
CA VAL A 100 -1.59 1.76 2.92
C VAL A 100 -1.60 1.72 1.40
N VAL A 101 -2.55 1.00 0.83
CA VAL A 101 -2.78 1.08 -0.61
C VAL A 101 -3.26 2.48 -0.98
N SER A 102 -2.90 2.95 -2.18
CA SER A 102 -3.18 4.32 -2.64
C SER A 102 -4.65 4.73 -2.52
N THR A 103 -5.58 3.79 -2.51
CA THR A 103 -7.00 4.03 -2.28
C THR A 103 -7.31 4.39 -0.82
N ALA A 104 -6.51 3.93 0.14
CA ALA A 104 -6.72 4.22 1.55
C ALA A 104 -6.21 5.60 1.97
N LYS A 105 -5.43 6.31 1.12
CA LYS A 105 -4.93 7.66 1.42
C LYS A 105 -6.05 8.68 1.72
N TYR A 106 -7.28 8.40 1.28
CA TYR A 106 -8.45 9.29 1.48
C TYR A 106 -9.02 9.23 2.90
N PHE A 107 -8.68 8.22 3.69
CA PHE A 107 -9.12 8.11 5.07
C PHE A 107 -7.98 7.83 6.07
N ALA A 108 -6.88 7.24 5.65
CA ALA A 108 -5.77 6.89 6.55
C ALA A 108 -5.21 8.07 7.35
N PRO A 109 -5.06 9.30 6.82
CA PRO A 109 -4.62 10.44 7.62
C PRO A 109 -5.59 10.81 8.75
N ARG A 110 -6.92 10.73 8.52
CA ARG A 110 -7.92 10.98 9.56
C ARG A 110 -7.88 9.91 10.65
N LEU A 111 -7.72 8.65 10.24
CA LEU A 111 -7.56 7.52 11.14
C LEU A 111 -6.30 7.68 12.01
N MET A 112 -5.16 8.04 11.39
CA MET A 112 -3.90 8.30 12.10
C MET A 112 -4.02 9.45 13.10
N ALA A 113 -4.60 10.57 12.69
CA ALA A 113 -4.80 11.73 13.56
C ALA A 113 -5.63 11.37 14.81
N ALA A 114 -6.66 10.57 14.63
CA ALA A 114 -7.50 10.11 15.74
C ALA A 114 -6.75 9.12 16.65
N PHE A 115 -5.97 8.21 16.07
CA PHE A 115 -5.14 7.29 16.83
C PHE A 115 -4.06 8.02 17.64
N MET A 116 -3.29 8.92 17.00
CA MET A 116 -2.24 9.69 17.67
C MET A 116 -2.79 10.61 18.77
N LYS A 117 -4.03 11.08 18.64
CA LYS A 117 -4.70 11.84 19.72
C LYS A 117 -5.01 10.97 20.94
N GLU A 118 -5.36 9.69 20.73
CA GLU A 118 -5.67 8.74 21.80
C GLU A 118 -4.40 8.11 22.41
N TYR A 119 -3.33 7.99 21.58
CA TYR A 119 -2.06 7.36 21.92
C TYR A 119 -0.88 8.26 21.50
N PRO A 120 -0.66 9.41 22.17
CA PRO A 120 0.31 10.42 21.74
C PRO A 120 1.76 9.97 21.80
N ASP A 121 2.08 8.94 22.59
CA ASP A 121 3.42 8.42 22.77
C ASP A 121 3.83 7.37 21.73
N ILE A 122 2.93 7.04 20.78
CA ILE A 122 3.25 6.12 19.67
C ILE A 122 3.61 6.94 18.41
N ASP A 123 4.88 6.87 18.01
CA ASP A 123 5.34 7.48 16.76
C ASP A 123 4.79 6.71 15.56
N MET A 124 4.16 7.41 14.62
CA MET A 124 3.58 6.81 13.43
C MET A 124 4.25 7.30 12.15
N ARG A 125 4.54 6.36 11.25
CA ARG A 125 4.99 6.67 9.89
C ARG A 125 4.03 6.06 8.89
N LEU A 126 3.69 6.82 7.84
CA LEU A 126 2.79 6.40 6.77
C LEU A 126 3.57 6.17 5.48
N LEU A 127 3.42 4.99 4.90
CA LEU A 127 3.89 4.65 3.56
C LEU A 127 2.67 4.40 2.67
N ILE A 128 2.65 5.06 1.51
CA ILE A 128 1.56 4.93 0.53
C ILE A 128 2.14 4.34 -0.75
N GLY A 129 1.50 3.30 -1.26
CA GLY A 129 1.88 2.67 -2.52
C GLY A 129 0.67 2.05 -3.22
N ASN A 130 0.87 1.48 -4.40
CA ASN A 130 -0.13 0.59 -4.97
C ASN A 130 -0.12 -0.76 -4.23
N ARG A 131 -0.99 -1.70 -4.65
CA ARG A 131 -1.08 -3.00 -3.98
C ARG A 131 0.24 -3.78 -4.03
N ALA A 132 0.92 -3.80 -5.17
CA ALA A 132 2.16 -4.56 -5.34
C ALA A 132 3.29 -3.97 -4.47
N GLU A 133 3.45 -2.65 -4.48
CA GLU A 133 4.42 -1.92 -3.66
C GLU A 133 4.16 -2.10 -2.16
N THR A 134 2.89 -2.05 -1.75
CA THR A 134 2.53 -2.22 -0.34
C THR A 134 2.76 -3.65 0.14
N ILE A 135 2.52 -4.66 -0.72
CA ILE A 135 2.86 -6.06 -0.42
C ILE A 135 4.38 -6.24 -0.35
N ALA A 136 5.14 -5.63 -1.27
CA ALA A 136 6.61 -5.66 -1.22
C ALA A 136 7.13 -5.04 0.08
N SER A 137 6.59 -3.89 0.51
CA SER A 137 6.96 -3.25 1.78
C SER A 137 6.64 -4.13 2.99
N LEU A 138 5.50 -4.85 2.99
CA LEU A 138 5.17 -5.81 4.04
C LEU A 138 6.13 -7.01 4.05
N LYS A 139 6.46 -7.52 2.88
CA LYS A 139 7.39 -8.63 2.68
C LYS A 139 8.80 -8.25 3.15
N ASN A 140 9.23 -7.03 2.84
CA ASN A 140 10.55 -6.51 3.18
C ASN A 140 10.66 -5.97 4.63
N HIS A 141 9.63 -6.11 5.45
CA HIS A 141 9.57 -5.55 6.81
C HIS A 141 9.69 -4.01 6.87
N ASP A 142 9.37 -3.30 5.79
CA ASP A 142 9.39 -1.83 5.75
C ASP A 142 8.18 -1.24 6.47
N VAL A 143 7.09 -2.02 6.62
CA VAL A 143 5.85 -1.68 7.33
C VAL A 143 5.46 -2.75 8.34
N ASP A 144 4.71 -2.36 9.36
CA ASP A 144 4.28 -3.21 10.45
C ASP A 144 2.84 -3.70 10.27
N VAL A 145 1.99 -2.79 9.83
CA VAL A 145 0.57 -3.03 9.52
C VAL A 145 0.28 -2.46 8.15
N VAL A 146 -0.52 -3.16 7.37
CA VAL A 146 -0.98 -2.69 6.06
C VAL A 146 -2.49 -2.58 6.03
N LEU A 147 -3.03 -1.46 5.51
CA LEU A 147 -4.44 -1.33 5.19
C LEU A 147 -4.65 -1.59 3.69
N MET A 148 -5.41 -2.63 3.36
CA MET A 148 -5.70 -3.01 1.97
C MET A 148 -7.08 -3.68 1.81
N GLY A 149 -7.61 -3.65 0.58
CA GLY A 149 -8.93 -4.20 0.27
C GLY A 149 -8.96 -5.72 0.05
N ARG A 150 -7.82 -6.38 -0.04
CA ARG A 150 -7.71 -7.85 -0.19
C ARG A 150 -6.37 -8.31 0.37
N PRO A 151 -6.36 -9.19 1.38
CA PRO A 151 -5.12 -9.76 1.93
C PRO A 151 -4.27 -10.43 0.84
N THR A 152 -2.95 -10.40 1.03
CA THR A 152 -2.01 -11.09 0.15
C THR A 152 -1.90 -12.57 0.50
N LYS A 153 -1.50 -13.38 -0.49
CA LYS A 153 -1.11 -14.78 -0.30
C LYS A 153 0.41 -14.99 -0.44
N ASP A 154 1.14 -13.93 -0.77
CA ASP A 154 2.58 -14.00 -1.08
C ASP A 154 3.44 -14.23 0.16
N VAL A 155 2.92 -13.89 1.32
CA VAL A 155 3.53 -14.15 2.63
C VAL A 155 2.44 -14.56 3.63
N PRO A 156 2.79 -15.33 4.67
CA PRO A 156 1.86 -15.65 5.75
C PRO A 156 1.40 -14.37 6.45
N VAL A 157 0.07 -14.13 6.50
CA VAL A 157 -0.49 -12.94 7.12
C VAL A 157 -1.64 -13.28 8.07
N ARG A 158 -1.82 -12.42 9.08
CA ARG A 158 -3.04 -12.27 9.85
C ARG A 158 -3.79 -11.07 9.29
N ALA A 159 -5.04 -11.26 8.94
CA ALA A 159 -5.87 -10.22 8.33
C ALA A 159 -7.19 -10.10 9.09
N SER A 160 -7.52 -8.89 9.55
CA SER A 160 -8.76 -8.56 10.26
C SER A 160 -9.53 -7.52 9.47
N ALA A 161 -10.78 -7.80 9.14
CA ALA A 161 -11.65 -6.84 8.47
C ALA A 161 -12.11 -5.75 9.46
N PHE A 162 -12.13 -4.48 9.01
CA PHE A 162 -12.55 -3.36 9.86
C PHE A 162 -13.59 -2.43 9.23
N GLY A 163 -13.99 -2.65 7.98
CA GLY A 163 -15.03 -1.85 7.33
C GLY A 163 -15.24 -2.19 5.88
N ASP A 164 -16.31 -1.66 5.29
CA ASP A 164 -16.68 -1.91 3.91
C ASP A 164 -15.76 -1.17 2.92
N HIS A 165 -15.57 -1.76 1.75
CA HIS A 165 -14.78 -1.20 0.65
C HIS A 165 -15.51 -1.42 -0.68
N PRO A 166 -16.50 -0.62 -1.01
CA PRO A 166 -17.24 -0.74 -2.26
C PRO A 166 -16.43 -0.19 -3.45
N LEU A 167 -16.55 -0.89 -4.57
CA LEU A 167 -15.99 -0.51 -5.87
C LEU A 167 -17.15 -0.21 -6.82
N VAL A 168 -17.03 0.88 -7.56
CA VAL A 168 -18.09 1.42 -8.44
C VAL A 168 -17.52 1.82 -9.80
N ILE A 169 -18.41 2.05 -10.76
CA ILE A 169 -18.06 2.69 -12.04
C ILE A 169 -18.58 4.12 -12.01
N VAL A 170 -17.74 5.07 -12.41
CA VAL A 170 -18.05 6.50 -12.41
C VAL A 170 -17.88 7.11 -13.78
N ALA A 171 -18.69 8.14 -14.03
CA ALA A 171 -18.69 8.93 -15.25
C ALA A 171 -18.85 10.42 -14.93
N PRO A 172 -18.60 11.35 -15.89
CA PRO A 172 -19.02 12.73 -15.74
C PRO A 172 -20.55 12.85 -15.73
N PRO A 173 -21.13 13.90 -15.14
CA PRO A 173 -22.58 14.04 -14.95
C PRO A 173 -23.38 14.10 -16.29
N ASP A 174 -22.76 14.56 -17.35
CA ASP A 174 -23.33 14.68 -18.70
C ASP A 174 -23.14 13.42 -19.57
N HIS A 175 -22.60 12.35 -19.00
CA HIS A 175 -22.40 11.09 -19.72
C HIS A 175 -23.75 10.47 -20.15
N PRO A 176 -23.87 9.92 -21.37
CA PRO A 176 -25.12 9.32 -21.87
C PRO A 176 -25.73 8.26 -20.95
N LEU A 177 -24.90 7.52 -20.23
CA LEU A 177 -25.34 6.48 -19.29
C LEU A 177 -25.63 7.00 -17.84
N ALA A 178 -25.44 8.30 -17.57
CA ALA A 178 -25.57 8.85 -16.21
C ALA A 178 -26.98 8.67 -15.60
N THR A 179 -28.02 8.64 -16.43
CA THR A 179 -29.42 8.47 -16.03
C THR A 179 -29.98 7.08 -16.33
N THR A 180 -29.18 6.20 -16.95
CA THR A 180 -29.58 4.84 -17.28
C THR A 180 -29.55 3.95 -16.03
N ARG A 181 -30.57 3.13 -15.85
CA ARG A 181 -30.67 2.16 -14.75
C ARG A 181 -30.32 0.75 -15.25
N GLU A 182 -29.79 -0.06 -14.31
CA GLU A 182 -29.46 -1.48 -14.55
C GLU A 182 -28.67 -1.71 -15.85
N ILE A 183 -27.63 -0.92 -16.08
CA ILE A 183 -26.79 -1.00 -17.29
C ILE A 183 -26.18 -2.40 -17.37
N PRO A 184 -26.42 -3.16 -18.46
CA PRO A 184 -25.80 -4.47 -18.64
C PRO A 184 -24.27 -4.39 -18.68
N LYS A 185 -23.60 -5.43 -18.21
CA LYS A 185 -22.14 -5.53 -18.18
C LYS A 185 -21.52 -5.44 -19.58
N GLU A 186 -22.18 -6.02 -20.57
CA GLU A 186 -21.78 -5.97 -21.98
C GLU A 186 -21.82 -4.54 -22.50
N ARG A 187 -22.87 -3.79 -22.17
CA ARG A 187 -23.01 -2.38 -22.60
C ARG A 187 -21.94 -1.50 -21.99
N ILE A 188 -21.65 -1.66 -20.69
CA ILE A 188 -20.61 -0.86 -20.04
C ILE A 188 -19.22 -1.24 -20.55
N ALA A 189 -19.01 -2.45 -21.03
CA ALA A 189 -17.75 -2.89 -21.60
C ALA A 189 -17.42 -2.21 -22.94
N GLU A 190 -18.40 -1.61 -23.61
CA GLU A 190 -18.19 -0.84 -24.86
C GLU A 190 -17.62 0.56 -24.59
N GLU A 191 -17.70 1.04 -23.36
CA GLU A 191 -17.23 2.37 -22.99
C GLU A 191 -15.71 2.46 -22.90
N HIS A 192 -15.20 3.68 -23.05
CA HIS A 192 -13.78 3.97 -22.92
C HIS A 192 -13.38 4.07 -21.44
N PHE A 193 -12.60 3.10 -20.95
CA PHE A 193 -12.15 3.06 -19.57
C PHE A 193 -10.82 3.77 -19.35
N LEU A 194 -10.73 4.48 -18.23
CA LEU A 194 -9.49 4.96 -17.63
C LEU A 194 -9.10 3.99 -16.53
N ILE A 195 -7.97 3.33 -16.71
CA ILE A 195 -7.56 2.22 -15.86
C ILE A 195 -6.32 2.55 -15.04
N ARG A 196 -6.16 1.87 -13.92
CA ARG A 196 -4.98 1.98 -13.08
C ARG A 196 -3.80 1.20 -13.68
N GLU A 197 -2.61 1.57 -13.24
CA GLU A 197 -1.34 0.94 -13.57
C GLU A 197 -1.29 -0.55 -13.14
N PRO A 198 -0.41 -1.38 -13.74
CA PRO A 198 -0.12 -2.73 -13.29
C PRO A 198 0.27 -2.76 -11.80
N GLY A 199 -0.18 -3.78 -11.08
CA GLY A 199 0.04 -3.89 -9.63
C GLY A 199 -1.02 -3.18 -8.78
N SER A 200 -1.93 -2.42 -9.37
CA SER A 200 -3.09 -1.84 -8.68
C SER A 200 -4.14 -2.89 -8.36
N GLY A 201 -4.63 -2.91 -7.11
CA GLY A 201 -5.73 -3.79 -6.72
C GLY A 201 -7.06 -3.43 -7.37
N THR A 202 -7.26 -2.18 -7.77
CA THR A 202 -8.44 -1.70 -8.51
C THR A 202 -8.43 -2.25 -9.93
N ARG A 203 -7.26 -2.20 -10.62
CA ARG A 203 -7.10 -2.81 -11.94
C ARG A 203 -7.41 -4.31 -11.91
N ILE A 204 -6.81 -5.07 -11.00
CA ILE A 204 -7.10 -6.50 -10.84
C ILE A 204 -8.61 -6.76 -10.65
N SER A 205 -9.30 -5.86 -9.95
CA SER A 205 -10.73 -6.00 -9.71
C SER A 205 -11.56 -5.76 -10.97
N LEU A 206 -11.15 -4.80 -11.81
CA LEU A 206 -11.76 -4.53 -13.10
C LEU A 206 -11.53 -5.70 -14.08
N GLU A 207 -10.33 -6.23 -14.13
CA GLU A 207 -9.99 -7.41 -14.94
C GLU A 207 -10.85 -8.61 -14.56
N ILE A 208 -11.05 -8.87 -13.26
CA ILE A 208 -11.95 -9.91 -12.77
C ILE A 208 -13.40 -9.61 -13.16
N PHE A 209 -13.84 -8.35 -13.07
CA PHE A 209 -15.20 -7.96 -13.44
C PHE A 209 -15.50 -8.23 -14.91
N PHE A 210 -14.54 -8.01 -15.79
CA PHE A 210 -14.68 -8.24 -17.24
C PHE A 210 -14.16 -9.62 -17.72
N SER A 211 -13.74 -10.50 -16.82
CA SER A 211 -13.13 -11.79 -17.20
C SER A 211 -14.02 -12.69 -18.07
N GLU A 212 -15.34 -12.51 -17.99
CA GLU A 212 -16.32 -13.28 -18.76
C GLU A 212 -16.63 -12.68 -20.14
N ILE A 213 -16.12 -11.46 -20.45
CA ILE A 213 -16.33 -10.79 -21.73
C ILE A 213 -15.12 -11.04 -22.64
N PRO A 214 -15.29 -11.81 -23.75
CA PRO A 214 -14.18 -12.13 -24.66
C PRO A 214 -13.53 -10.87 -25.23
N GLY A 215 -12.18 -10.84 -25.27
CA GLY A 215 -11.38 -9.77 -25.86
C GLY A 215 -11.34 -8.46 -25.08
N ARG A 216 -12.15 -8.28 -24.03
CA ARG A 216 -12.21 -7.01 -23.30
C ARG A 216 -10.99 -6.77 -22.41
N ILE A 217 -10.36 -7.85 -21.91
CA ILE A 217 -9.15 -7.75 -21.07
C ILE A 217 -7.94 -7.27 -21.88
N ASP A 218 -7.88 -7.58 -23.16
CA ASP A 218 -6.78 -7.22 -24.06
C ASP A 218 -6.76 -5.72 -24.38
N ASP A 219 -7.94 -5.07 -24.35
CA ASP A 219 -8.11 -3.62 -24.53
C ASP A 219 -8.98 -3.04 -23.40
N LEU A 220 -8.38 -2.88 -22.22
CA LEU A 220 -9.10 -2.32 -21.07
C LEU A 220 -9.27 -0.80 -21.14
N GLY A 221 -8.42 -0.08 -21.88
CA GLY A 221 -8.45 1.37 -22.01
C GLY A 221 -7.14 2.09 -21.66
N VAL A 222 -7.21 3.39 -21.38
CA VAL A 222 -6.04 4.24 -21.12
C VAL A 222 -5.53 4.08 -19.71
N GLU A 223 -4.24 3.77 -19.58
CA GLU A 223 -3.58 3.58 -18.29
C GLU A 223 -3.18 4.91 -17.63
N MET A 224 -3.45 5.02 -16.33
CA MET A 224 -3.10 6.16 -15.48
C MET A 224 -2.55 5.72 -14.13
N GLY A 225 -1.45 6.34 -13.69
CA GLY A 225 -0.70 5.95 -12.49
C GLY A 225 -1.32 6.36 -11.15
N SER A 226 -2.47 7.03 -11.12
CA SER A 226 -3.07 7.44 -9.85
C SER A 226 -4.59 7.59 -9.89
N ASN A 227 -5.25 7.42 -8.74
CA ASN A 227 -6.68 7.69 -8.59
C ASN A 227 -7.02 9.16 -8.86
N GLU A 228 -6.14 10.11 -8.48
CA GLU A 228 -6.36 11.53 -8.70
C GLU A 228 -6.38 11.86 -10.19
N THR A 229 -5.39 11.35 -10.95
CA THR A 229 -5.34 11.54 -12.40
C THR A 229 -6.59 10.96 -13.07
N ILE A 230 -7.01 9.77 -12.69
CA ILE A 230 -8.25 9.15 -13.20
C ILE A 230 -9.46 10.02 -12.91
N LYS A 231 -9.65 10.49 -11.67
CA LYS A 231 -10.78 11.36 -11.33
C LYS A 231 -10.80 12.63 -12.18
N GLN A 232 -9.66 13.30 -12.32
CA GLN A 232 -9.56 14.51 -13.14
C GLN A 232 -9.87 14.21 -14.62
N ALA A 233 -9.39 13.10 -15.15
CA ALA A 233 -9.63 12.70 -16.53
C ALA A 233 -11.11 12.32 -16.78
N VAL A 234 -11.76 11.63 -15.83
CA VAL A 234 -13.22 11.38 -15.91
C VAL A 234 -13.99 12.69 -15.91
N MET A 235 -13.68 13.61 -14.97
CA MET A 235 -14.34 14.92 -14.90
C MET A 235 -14.10 15.77 -16.14
N ALA A 236 -13.01 15.54 -16.89
CA ALA A 236 -12.72 16.18 -18.16
C ALA A 236 -13.40 15.49 -19.38
N GLY A 237 -14.18 14.42 -19.17
CA GLY A 237 -14.89 13.71 -20.23
C GLY A 237 -14.03 12.74 -21.05
N LEU A 238 -12.82 12.37 -20.57
CA LEU A 238 -11.92 11.45 -21.29
C LEU A 238 -12.42 9.99 -21.32
N GLY A 239 -13.36 9.64 -20.46
CA GLY A 239 -13.91 8.29 -20.35
C GLY A 239 -14.53 8.04 -18.97
N ILE A 240 -14.80 6.77 -18.68
CA ILE A 240 -15.34 6.30 -17.41
C ILE A 240 -14.28 5.55 -16.61
N ALA A 241 -14.50 5.33 -15.32
CA ALA A 241 -13.52 4.61 -14.50
C ALA A 241 -14.17 3.66 -13.50
N PHE A 242 -13.51 2.52 -13.28
CA PHE A 242 -13.78 1.63 -12.16
C PHE A 242 -12.89 2.02 -10.98
N ILE A 243 -13.48 2.37 -9.84
CA ILE A 243 -12.75 2.98 -8.73
C ILE A 243 -13.40 2.65 -7.37
N SER A 244 -12.66 2.81 -6.29
CA SER A 244 -13.25 2.74 -4.95
C SER A 244 -14.16 3.93 -4.68
N ALA A 245 -15.36 3.67 -4.18
CA ALA A 245 -16.29 4.72 -3.81
C ALA A 245 -15.72 5.68 -2.75
N HIS A 246 -14.83 5.21 -1.88
CA HIS A 246 -14.17 6.05 -0.88
C HIS A 246 -13.24 7.11 -1.47
N THR A 247 -12.84 6.97 -2.74
CA THR A 247 -11.94 7.95 -3.39
C THR A 247 -12.68 9.09 -4.05
N ILE A 248 -13.99 8.94 -4.25
CA ILE A 248 -14.83 9.86 -5.05
C ILE A 248 -15.97 10.50 -4.25
N ALA A 249 -16.01 10.27 -2.93
CA ALA A 249 -17.12 10.72 -2.09
C ALA A 249 -17.38 12.23 -2.22
N ALA A 250 -16.34 13.05 -2.22
CA ALA A 250 -16.44 14.50 -2.38
C ALA A 250 -16.90 14.91 -3.79
N GLU A 251 -16.36 14.30 -4.83
CA GLU A 251 -16.70 14.63 -6.22
C GLU A 251 -18.16 14.28 -6.54
N VAL A 252 -18.69 13.20 -5.96
CA VAL A 252 -20.10 12.83 -6.11
C VAL A 252 -20.99 13.76 -5.28
N GLU A 253 -20.60 14.09 -4.05
CA GLU A 253 -21.34 15.05 -3.22
C GLU A 253 -21.49 16.41 -3.91
N TRP A 254 -20.43 16.86 -4.60
CA TRP A 254 -20.41 18.12 -5.34
C TRP A 254 -20.99 18.03 -6.76
N GLY A 255 -21.49 16.84 -7.17
CA GLY A 255 -22.08 16.63 -8.50
C GLY A 255 -21.08 16.71 -9.66
N ARG A 256 -19.78 16.54 -9.40
CA ARG A 256 -18.72 16.52 -10.42
C ARG A 256 -18.51 15.14 -11.05
N LEU A 257 -18.93 14.09 -10.37
CA LEU A 257 -18.97 12.71 -10.85
C LEU A 257 -20.31 12.08 -10.49
N VAL A 258 -20.74 11.14 -11.32
CA VAL A 258 -21.89 10.28 -11.03
C VAL A 258 -21.44 8.83 -10.97
N VAL A 259 -22.12 8.04 -10.13
CA VAL A 259 -21.96 6.58 -10.11
C VAL A 259 -22.96 5.99 -11.08
N LEU A 260 -22.48 5.18 -12.03
CA LEU A 260 -23.33 4.48 -12.98
C LEU A 260 -23.99 3.27 -12.32
N ASP A 261 -25.28 3.10 -12.59
CA ASP A 261 -26.09 1.96 -12.11
C ASP A 261 -25.86 0.75 -13.03
N VAL A 262 -24.80 -0.01 -12.74
CA VAL A 262 -24.39 -1.17 -13.53
C VAL A 262 -24.75 -2.46 -12.82
N VAL A 263 -25.31 -3.43 -13.56
CA VAL A 263 -25.64 -4.75 -13.04
C VAL A 263 -24.40 -5.41 -12.41
N GLY A 264 -24.53 -5.85 -11.14
CA GLY A 264 -23.44 -6.43 -10.37
C GLY A 264 -22.56 -5.41 -9.63
N MET A 265 -22.90 -4.12 -9.69
CA MET A 265 -22.25 -3.08 -8.88
C MET A 265 -23.18 -2.61 -7.73
N PRO A 266 -22.60 -2.09 -6.65
CA PRO A 266 -21.17 -2.02 -6.32
C PRO A 266 -20.58 -3.40 -6.00
N ILE A 267 -19.34 -3.64 -6.38
CA ILE A 267 -18.61 -4.81 -5.87
C ILE A 267 -18.28 -4.56 -4.41
N ARG A 268 -18.92 -5.29 -3.52
CA ARG A 268 -18.72 -5.15 -2.07
C ARG A 268 -17.51 -5.94 -1.62
N ARG A 269 -16.49 -5.23 -1.13
CA ARG A 269 -15.30 -5.76 -0.48
C ARG A 269 -15.17 -5.19 0.92
N GLN A 270 -14.13 -5.60 1.63
CA GLN A 270 -13.81 -5.07 2.95
C GLN A 270 -12.40 -4.50 2.98
N TRP A 271 -12.18 -3.55 3.87
CA TRP A 271 -10.87 -3.11 4.29
C TRP A 271 -10.33 -4.05 5.35
N PHE A 272 -9.07 -4.41 5.20
CA PHE A 272 -8.36 -5.28 6.13
C PHE A 272 -7.16 -4.57 6.71
N ALA A 273 -6.95 -4.78 8.01
CA ALA A 273 -5.66 -4.61 8.66
C ALA A 273 -4.88 -5.92 8.49
N VAL A 274 -3.72 -5.84 7.87
CA VAL A 274 -2.90 -7.00 7.52
C VAL A 274 -1.54 -6.89 8.17
N MET A 275 -1.14 -7.91 8.90
CA MET A 275 0.15 -8.05 9.58
C MET A 275 0.79 -9.37 9.20
N ARG A 276 2.11 -9.49 9.22
CA ARG A 276 2.80 -10.77 9.01
C ARG A 276 2.44 -11.76 10.13
N ALA A 277 2.16 -13.01 9.77
CA ALA A 277 1.82 -14.06 10.74
C ALA A 277 3.05 -14.66 11.43
N ASP A 278 4.19 -14.61 10.73
CA ASP A 278 5.49 -15.13 11.19
C ASP A 278 6.27 -14.14 12.07
N ARG A 279 5.64 -13.01 12.39
CA ARG A 279 6.20 -11.95 13.22
C ARG A 279 5.48 -11.85 14.57
N ALA A 280 6.23 -11.54 15.63
CA ALA A 280 5.65 -11.17 16.90
C ALA A 280 4.97 -9.78 16.79
N ILE A 281 3.82 -9.63 17.40
CA ILE A 281 3.08 -8.38 17.44
C ILE A 281 3.65 -7.51 18.56
N SER A 282 4.09 -6.29 18.23
CA SER A 282 4.52 -5.32 19.24
C SER A 282 3.31 -4.71 19.96
N PRO A 283 3.50 -4.14 21.17
CA PRO A 283 2.42 -3.43 21.88
C PRO A 283 1.77 -2.33 21.02
N ALA A 284 2.56 -1.55 20.27
CA ALA A 284 2.05 -0.51 19.39
C ALA A 284 1.19 -1.08 18.25
N MET A 285 1.60 -2.20 17.65
CA MET A 285 0.81 -2.90 16.64
C MET A 285 -0.51 -3.41 17.20
N GLN A 286 -0.50 -4.01 18.40
CA GLN A 286 -1.72 -4.51 19.05
C GLN A 286 -2.66 -3.36 19.38
N THR A 287 -2.15 -2.26 19.96
CA THR A 287 -2.94 -1.07 20.30
C THR A 287 -3.60 -0.47 19.04
N PHE A 288 -2.87 -0.38 17.94
CA PHE A 288 -3.42 0.11 16.68
C PHE A 288 -4.46 -0.84 16.09
N HIS A 289 -4.21 -2.15 16.11
CA HIS A 289 -5.18 -3.15 15.68
C HIS A 289 -6.49 -3.04 16.49
N ASP A 290 -6.41 -2.96 17.81
CA ASP A 290 -7.58 -2.87 18.68
C ASP A 290 -8.35 -1.55 18.45
N PHE A 291 -7.64 -0.45 18.21
CA PHE A 291 -8.24 0.82 17.81
C PHE A 291 -8.99 0.69 16.47
N LEU A 292 -8.39 0.04 15.46
CA LEU A 292 -9.03 -0.20 14.17
C LEU A 292 -10.30 -1.05 14.31
N MET A 293 -10.26 -2.11 15.09
CA MET A 293 -11.43 -2.99 15.28
C MET A 293 -12.58 -2.27 16.00
N ARG A 294 -12.27 -1.35 16.91
CA ARG A 294 -13.29 -0.58 17.65
C ARG A 294 -13.84 0.61 16.86
N LYS A 295 -12.98 1.31 16.12
CA LYS A 295 -13.31 2.65 15.58
C LYS A 295 -12.98 2.81 14.09
N GLY A 296 -12.28 1.87 13.46
CA GLY A 296 -11.75 2.03 12.10
C GLY A 296 -12.80 2.37 11.05
N ALA A 297 -13.96 1.72 11.10
CA ALA A 297 -15.06 1.97 10.18
C ALA A 297 -15.60 3.41 10.24
N MET A 298 -15.51 4.07 11.38
CA MET A 298 -16.00 5.45 11.58
C MET A 298 -15.21 6.51 10.78
N TYR A 299 -14.01 6.17 10.37
CA TYR A 299 -13.12 7.08 9.62
C TYR A 299 -13.18 6.86 8.11
N LEU A 300 -13.90 5.83 7.65
CA LEU A 300 -14.14 5.62 6.23
C LEU A 300 -15.02 6.76 5.68
N PRO A 301 -14.81 7.21 4.44
CA PRO A 301 -15.66 8.20 3.81
C PRO A 301 -17.13 7.77 3.79
N LEU A 302 -18.01 8.68 4.17
CA LEU A 302 -19.46 8.44 4.13
C LEU A 302 -19.93 8.42 2.68
N LEU A 303 -20.70 7.42 2.34
CA LEU A 303 -21.21 7.19 0.98
C LEU A 303 -22.72 7.55 0.87
N GLY A 304 -23.22 8.47 1.71
CA GLY A 304 -24.61 8.77 1.94
C GLY A 304 -25.51 8.80 0.68
N LYS A 305 -25.19 9.64 -0.31
CA LYS A 305 -25.94 9.68 -1.58
C LYS A 305 -25.65 8.53 -2.54
N LEU A 306 -24.44 7.94 -2.47
CA LEU A 306 -24.02 6.83 -3.34
C LEU A 306 -24.86 5.56 -3.14
N TYR A 307 -25.46 5.39 -1.94
CA TYR A 307 -26.24 4.20 -1.59
C TYR A 307 -27.76 4.43 -1.60
N SER A 308 -28.24 5.66 -1.45
CA SER A 308 -29.68 5.94 -1.42
C SER A 308 -30.35 5.88 -2.81
N GLU A 309 -29.56 6.08 -3.87
CA GLU A 309 -30.08 6.04 -5.24
C GLU A 309 -29.79 4.72 -5.98
N ALA A 310 -28.72 3.98 -5.60
CA ALA A 310 -28.35 2.70 -6.19
C ALA A 310 -28.93 1.46 -5.47
N VAL A 311 -29.46 1.64 -4.26
CA VAL A 311 -30.14 0.60 -3.49
C VAL A 311 -31.54 1.14 -3.20
N GLY A 312 -32.41 1.08 -4.21
CA GLY A 312 -33.81 1.46 -4.04
C GLY A 312 -34.41 0.86 -2.76
N GLN A 313 -34.81 1.74 -1.82
CA GLN A 313 -35.91 1.45 -0.95
C GLN A 313 -37.21 1.71 -1.71
#